data_802dad4db33e3dda17ac4a1ec8f91378
#
_entry.id   802dad4db33e3dda17ac4a1ec8f91378
#
_cell.length_a   1.000
_cell.length_b   1.000
_cell.length_c   1.000
_cell.angle_alpha   90.00
_cell.angle_beta   90.00
_cell.angle_gamma   90.00
#
_symmetry.space_group_name_H-M   'P 1'
#
loop_
_entity.id
_entity.type
_entity.pdbx_description
1 polymer ?
#
loop_
_entity_poly.entity_id
_entity_poly.type
_entity_poly.pdbx_seq_one_letter_code
_entity_poly.pdbx_strand_id
1 'polypeptide(L)'
;PRDGKFIERIGSYNPNTNPATISLNFERALYWVNVGAQPTDTVRRILSQEGVLMMKHLQGGVKKGAFSAEEAQRRFDAWKQAKEASVNSVKAKLADSKKQAENQRLEEEKAKNQAKAELVAQKKAELAAAEAAKQAEEAAAENAEAATEEAAAE
;
A
#
# COMPACT_ATOMS: atom_id res chain seq x y z
N PRO A 1 -28.20 23.55 -11.43
CA PRO A 1 -29.07 22.37 -11.49
C PRO A 1 -28.29 21.09 -11.63
N ARG A 2 -28.75 20.01 -11.05
CA ARG A 2 -28.07 18.70 -11.06
C ARG A 2 -27.79 18.24 -12.50
N ASP A 3 -28.73 18.42 -13.39
CA ASP A 3 -28.71 17.97 -14.78
C ASP A 3 -28.39 19.12 -15.74
N GLY A 4 -27.85 20.22 -15.22
CA GLY A 4 -27.51 21.41 -16.02
C GLY A 4 -26.21 21.24 -16.82
N LYS A 5 -26.14 21.96 -17.93
CA LYS A 5 -24.94 22.03 -18.75
C LYS A 5 -23.82 22.72 -17.95
N PHE A 6 -22.67 22.09 -17.84
CA PHE A 6 -21.48 22.71 -17.23
C PHE A 6 -20.81 23.67 -18.22
N ILE A 7 -20.15 24.72 -17.73
CA ILE A 7 -19.45 25.71 -18.55
C ILE A 7 -18.10 25.14 -18.99
N GLU A 8 -17.30 24.62 -18.06
CA GLU A 8 -15.96 24.13 -18.34
C GLU A 8 -15.55 23.09 -17.30
N ARG A 9 -14.80 22.08 -17.74
CA ARG A 9 -14.16 21.11 -16.85
C ARG A 9 -12.75 21.60 -16.48
N ILE A 10 -12.52 21.90 -15.21
CA ILE A 10 -11.24 22.43 -14.71
C ILE A 10 -10.31 21.35 -14.16
N GLY A 11 -10.80 20.12 -13.92
CA GLY A 11 -9.98 19.06 -13.41
C GLY A 11 -10.75 17.83 -12.93
N SER A 12 -10.02 16.92 -12.27
CA SER A 12 -10.56 15.71 -11.65
C SER A 12 -9.94 15.50 -10.27
N TYR A 13 -10.72 14.88 -9.38
CA TYR A 13 -10.32 14.52 -8.02
C TYR A 13 -10.62 13.05 -7.78
N ASN A 14 -9.62 12.30 -7.33
CA ASN A 14 -9.76 10.89 -6.95
C ASN A 14 -9.44 10.73 -5.46
N PRO A 15 -10.46 10.50 -4.61
CA PRO A 15 -10.27 10.28 -3.18
C PRO A 15 -9.77 8.87 -2.82
N ASN A 16 -9.84 7.90 -3.75
CA ASN A 16 -9.54 6.50 -3.47
C ASN A 16 -8.03 6.22 -3.33
N THR A 17 -7.19 7.18 -3.69
CA THR A 17 -5.74 7.10 -3.50
C THR A 17 -5.31 7.77 -2.20
N ASN A 18 -4.24 7.28 -1.57
CA ASN A 18 -3.66 7.92 -0.39
C ASN A 18 -2.18 8.27 -0.65
N PRO A 19 -1.81 9.56 -0.71
CA PRO A 19 -2.70 10.73 -0.70
C PRO A 19 -3.61 10.82 -1.93
N ALA A 20 -4.75 11.52 -1.80
CA ALA A 20 -5.70 11.72 -2.89
C ALA A 20 -5.05 12.35 -4.13
N THR A 21 -5.43 11.87 -5.32
CA THR A 21 -4.86 12.37 -6.58
C THR A 21 -5.73 13.50 -7.11
N ILE A 22 -5.09 14.65 -7.36
CA ILE A 22 -5.72 15.84 -7.93
C ILE A 22 -5.06 16.09 -9.28
N SER A 23 -5.88 16.24 -10.32
CA SER A 23 -5.46 16.70 -11.64
C SER A 23 -6.25 17.97 -11.97
N LEU A 24 -5.58 19.12 -11.90
CA LEU A 24 -6.22 20.44 -12.02
C LEU A 24 -5.54 21.27 -13.11
N ASN A 25 -6.35 21.91 -13.98
CA ASN A 25 -5.86 22.99 -14.82
C ASN A 25 -5.76 24.26 -13.98
N PHE A 26 -4.53 24.54 -13.50
CA PHE A 26 -4.24 25.62 -12.56
C PHE A 26 -4.65 27.00 -13.08
N GLU A 27 -4.34 27.30 -14.36
CA GLU A 27 -4.62 28.60 -14.97
C GLU A 27 -6.12 28.87 -15.07
N ARG A 28 -6.88 27.85 -15.51
CA ARG A 28 -8.33 27.97 -15.63
C ARG A 28 -9.02 28.09 -14.27
N ALA A 29 -8.56 27.31 -13.30
CA ALA A 29 -9.05 27.40 -11.93
C ALA A 29 -8.78 28.80 -11.33
N LEU A 30 -7.58 29.33 -11.53
CA LEU A 30 -7.20 30.67 -11.06
C LEU A 30 -8.05 31.76 -11.76
N TYR A 31 -8.28 31.64 -13.07
CA TYR A 31 -9.15 32.54 -13.81
C TYR A 31 -10.55 32.60 -13.20
N TRP A 32 -11.21 31.47 -13.03
CA TRP A 32 -12.57 31.42 -12.46
C TRP A 32 -12.66 31.98 -11.05
N VAL A 33 -11.67 31.67 -10.21
CA VAL A 33 -11.61 32.21 -8.85
C VAL A 33 -11.39 33.73 -8.85
N ASN A 34 -10.64 34.28 -9.82
CA ASN A 34 -10.42 35.71 -9.96
C ASN A 34 -11.67 36.46 -10.51
N VAL A 35 -12.43 35.83 -11.38
CA VAL A 35 -13.72 36.34 -11.90
C VAL A 35 -14.80 36.37 -10.81
N GLY A 36 -14.62 35.63 -9.71
CA GLY A 36 -15.53 35.64 -8.57
C GLY A 36 -16.36 34.37 -8.41
N ALA A 37 -16.01 33.29 -9.08
CA ALA A 37 -16.65 32.00 -8.84
C ALA A 37 -16.46 31.57 -7.39
N GLN A 38 -17.54 31.16 -6.74
CA GLN A 38 -17.53 30.70 -5.35
C GLN A 38 -17.42 29.17 -5.29
N PRO A 39 -16.29 28.62 -4.87
CA PRO A 39 -16.12 27.19 -4.69
C PRO A 39 -16.92 26.70 -3.48
N THR A 40 -17.44 25.48 -3.55
CA THR A 40 -17.92 24.74 -2.38
C THR A 40 -16.76 24.44 -1.42
N ASP A 41 -17.04 24.09 -0.16
CA ASP A 41 -15.99 23.83 0.84
C ASP A 41 -15.01 22.73 0.40
N THR A 42 -15.50 21.67 -0.21
CA THR A 42 -14.65 20.59 -0.74
C THR A 42 -13.74 21.11 -1.85
N VAL A 43 -14.27 21.82 -2.82
CA VAL A 43 -13.48 22.41 -3.93
C VAL A 43 -12.50 23.44 -3.39
N ARG A 44 -12.88 24.25 -2.41
CA ARG A 44 -12.00 25.22 -1.75
C ARG A 44 -10.78 24.57 -1.11
N ARG A 45 -10.97 23.41 -0.46
CA ARG A 45 -9.86 22.63 0.11
C ARG A 45 -8.93 22.11 -0.98
N ILE A 46 -9.47 21.59 -2.09
CA ILE A 46 -8.70 21.12 -3.24
C ILE A 46 -7.90 22.27 -3.87
N LEU A 47 -8.53 23.40 -4.12
CA LEU A 47 -7.87 24.60 -4.66
C LEU A 47 -6.79 25.16 -3.72
N SER A 48 -7.00 25.08 -2.42
CA SER A 48 -6.00 25.43 -1.41
C SER A 48 -4.81 24.48 -1.40
N GLN A 49 -5.07 23.20 -1.61
CA GLN A 49 -4.03 22.17 -1.65
C GLN A 49 -3.13 22.34 -2.89
N GLU A 50 -3.70 22.68 -4.03
CA GLU A 50 -2.99 22.95 -5.29
C GLU A 50 -2.37 24.36 -5.35
N GLY A 51 -2.69 25.26 -4.40
CA GLY A 51 -2.11 26.60 -4.29
C GLY A 51 -2.82 27.68 -5.09
N VAL A 52 -3.96 27.39 -5.72
CA VAL A 52 -4.74 28.40 -6.50
C VAL A 52 -5.17 29.57 -5.63
N LEU A 53 -5.60 29.30 -4.39
CA LEU A 53 -5.99 30.37 -3.45
C LEU A 53 -4.78 31.18 -2.96
N MET A 54 -3.63 30.56 -2.82
CA MET A 54 -2.37 31.24 -2.48
C MET A 54 -1.94 32.18 -3.59
N MET A 55 -1.97 31.72 -4.84
CA MET A 55 -1.64 32.55 -5.99
C MET A 55 -2.61 33.73 -6.13
N LYS A 56 -3.92 33.53 -5.95
CA LYS A 56 -4.90 34.61 -5.90
C LYS A 56 -4.55 35.67 -4.84
N HIS A 57 -4.17 35.20 -3.64
CA HIS A 57 -3.79 36.10 -2.55
C HIS A 57 -2.54 36.93 -2.92
N LEU A 58 -1.51 36.29 -3.46
CA LEU A 58 -0.29 36.97 -3.92
C LEU A 58 -0.57 37.96 -5.03
N GLN A 59 -1.38 37.60 -6.03
CA GLN A 59 -1.80 38.53 -7.08
C GLN A 59 -2.57 39.74 -6.52
N GLY A 60 -3.39 39.52 -5.48
CA GLY A 60 -4.05 40.60 -4.76
C GLY A 60 -3.08 41.54 -4.06
N GLY A 61 -1.98 41.02 -3.52
CA GLY A 61 -0.90 41.81 -2.93
C GLY A 61 -0.16 42.65 -3.96
N VAL A 62 0.15 42.08 -5.12
CA VAL A 62 0.78 42.81 -6.24
C VAL A 62 -0.13 43.95 -6.72
N LYS A 63 -1.44 43.69 -6.90
CA LYS A 63 -2.43 44.71 -7.29
C LYS A 63 -2.51 45.88 -6.28
N LYS A 64 -2.28 45.62 -5.01
CA LYS A 64 -2.26 46.62 -3.94
C LYS A 64 -0.89 47.31 -3.75
N GLY A 65 0.12 46.91 -4.53
CA GLY A 65 1.46 47.50 -4.47
C GLY A 65 2.29 47.03 -3.26
N ALA A 66 1.91 45.92 -2.60
CA ALA A 66 2.63 45.45 -1.40
C ALA A 66 3.99 44.80 -1.76
N PHE A 67 4.14 44.20 -2.92
CA PHE A 67 5.37 43.61 -3.42
C PHE A 67 5.31 43.41 -4.94
N SER A 68 6.46 43.15 -5.57
CA SER A 68 6.56 42.93 -7.01
C SER A 68 5.98 41.60 -7.46
N ALA A 69 5.68 41.49 -8.76
CA ALA A 69 5.21 40.24 -9.35
C ALA A 69 6.27 39.11 -9.25
N GLU A 70 7.55 39.43 -9.36
CA GLU A 70 8.65 38.49 -9.21
C GLU A 70 8.75 37.93 -7.79
N GLU A 71 8.55 38.80 -6.81
CA GLU A 71 8.53 38.36 -5.40
C GLU A 71 7.32 37.49 -5.08
N ALA A 72 6.16 37.77 -5.68
CA ALA A 72 4.97 36.92 -5.58
C ALA A 72 5.26 35.51 -6.13
N GLN A 73 5.91 35.42 -7.27
CA GLN A 73 6.28 34.13 -7.88
C GLN A 73 7.27 33.38 -6.99
N ARG A 74 8.33 34.03 -6.49
CA ARG A 74 9.29 33.40 -5.56
C ARG A 74 8.63 32.83 -4.32
N ARG A 75 7.69 33.58 -3.72
CA ARG A 75 6.94 33.12 -2.54
C ARG A 75 6.04 31.93 -2.86
N PHE A 76 5.43 31.94 -4.03
CA PHE A 76 4.61 30.81 -4.49
C PHE A 76 5.46 29.55 -4.74
N ASP A 77 6.61 29.68 -5.40
CA ASP A 77 7.50 28.56 -5.70
C ASP A 77 8.08 27.95 -4.41
N ALA A 78 8.49 28.79 -3.46
CA ALA A 78 8.96 28.33 -2.14
C ALA A 78 7.85 27.57 -1.38
N TRP A 79 6.62 28.07 -1.41
CA TRP A 79 5.47 27.39 -0.81
C TRP A 79 5.20 26.06 -1.48
N LYS A 80 5.24 26.02 -2.81
CA LYS A 80 5.01 24.82 -3.60
C LYS A 80 6.04 23.73 -3.30
N GLN A 81 7.32 24.07 -3.26
CA GLN A 81 8.39 23.15 -2.89
C GLN A 81 8.22 22.57 -1.48
N ALA A 82 7.89 23.41 -0.50
CA ALA A 82 7.63 22.97 0.86
C ALA A 82 6.44 22.00 0.94
N LYS A 83 5.40 22.26 0.14
CA LYS A 83 4.20 21.41 0.04
C LYS A 83 4.52 20.07 -0.60
N GLU A 84 5.24 20.06 -1.72
CA GLU A 84 5.68 18.85 -2.40
C GLU A 84 6.58 17.99 -1.52
N ALA A 85 7.52 18.59 -0.80
CA ALA A 85 8.36 17.89 0.17
C ALA A 85 7.52 17.21 1.27
N SER A 86 6.51 17.89 1.80
CA SER A 86 5.58 17.35 2.79
C SER A 86 4.79 16.16 2.23
N VAL A 87 4.24 16.28 1.02
CA VAL A 87 3.50 15.19 0.35
C VAL A 87 4.39 14.00 0.07
N ASN A 88 5.62 14.24 -0.40
CA ASN A 88 6.58 13.18 -0.68
C ASN A 88 7.01 12.45 0.61
N SER A 89 7.17 13.14 1.73
CA SER A 89 7.46 12.52 3.02
C SER A 89 6.33 11.60 3.49
N VAL A 90 5.07 12.01 3.29
CA VAL A 90 3.90 11.17 3.61
C VAL A 90 3.85 9.93 2.70
N LYS A 91 4.09 10.11 1.39
CA LYS A 91 4.15 8.99 0.44
C LYS A 91 5.25 7.98 0.81
N ALA A 92 6.44 8.46 1.18
CA ALA A 92 7.54 7.61 1.62
C ALA A 92 7.17 6.80 2.86
N LYS A 93 6.63 7.45 3.90
CA LYS A 93 6.17 6.77 5.12
C LYS A 93 5.10 5.70 4.85
N LEU A 94 4.15 5.98 3.96
CA LEU A 94 3.13 5.02 3.56
C LEU A 94 3.72 3.83 2.79
N ALA A 95 4.68 4.09 1.90
CA ALA A 95 5.37 3.03 1.18
C ALA A 95 6.20 2.13 2.12
N ASP A 96 6.91 2.74 3.08
CA ASP A 96 7.71 2.01 4.06
C ASP A 96 6.84 1.18 5.00
N SER A 97 5.74 1.74 5.50
CA SER A 97 4.79 1.00 6.35
C SER A 97 4.16 -0.18 5.61
N LYS A 98 3.85 0.00 4.31
CA LYS A 98 3.33 -1.09 3.47
C LYS A 98 4.36 -2.20 3.26
N LYS A 99 5.62 -1.85 2.98
CA LYS A 99 6.72 -2.81 2.86
C LYS A 99 6.96 -3.57 4.17
N GLN A 100 6.95 -2.87 5.31
CA GLN A 100 7.10 -3.50 6.61
C GLN A 100 5.98 -4.50 6.90
N ALA A 101 4.73 -4.13 6.64
CA ALA A 101 3.59 -5.02 6.81
C ALA A 101 3.66 -6.26 5.88
N GLU A 102 4.14 -6.07 4.64
CA GLU A 102 4.34 -7.16 3.69
C GLU A 102 5.45 -8.10 4.14
N ASN A 103 6.58 -7.56 4.59
CA ASN A 103 7.69 -8.35 5.12
C ASN A 103 7.28 -9.14 6.38
N GLN A 104 6.55 -8.53 7.30
CA GLN A 104 6.02 -9.22 8.48
C GLN A 104 5.11 -10.39 8.10
N ARG A 105 4.22 -10.18 7.13
CA ARG A 105 3.37 -11.26 6.63
C ARG A 105 4.17 -12.41 6.02
N LEU A 106 5.20 -12.09 5.24
CA LEU A 106 6.08 -13.09 4.63
C LEU A 106 6.88 -13.87 5.69
N GLU A 107 7.34 -13.20 6.73
CA GLU A 107 8.04 -13.86 7.85
C GLU A 107 7.10 -14.78 8.64
N GLU A 108 5.89 -14.32 8.95
CA GLU A 108 4.86 -15.15 9.60
C GLU A 108 4.48 -16.36 8.75
N GLU A 109 4.36 -16.17 7.43
CA GLU A 109 4.04 -17.26 6.51
C GLU A 109 5.18 -18.28 6.42
N LYS A 110 6.42 -17.82 6.36
CA LYS A 110 7.61 -18.70 6.41
C LYS A 110 7.67 -19.50 7.71
N ALA A 111 7.43 -18.84 8.85
CA ALA A 111 7.41 -19.51 10.14
C ALA A 111 6.31 -20.59 10.23
N LYS A 112 5.11 -20.28 9.75
CA LYS A 112 4.00 -21.24 9.68
C LYS A 112 4.32 -22.41 8.74
N ASN A 113 4.95 -22.15 7.60
CA ASN A 113 5.33 -23.18 6.64
C ASN A 113 6.44 -24.07 7.20
N GLN A 114 7.43 -23.50 7.90
CA GLN A 114 8.47 -24.29 8.58
C GLN A 114 7.89 -25.19 9.68
N ALA A 115 7.06 -24.64 10.55
CA ALA A 115 6.38 -25.45 11.59
C ALA A 115 5.53 -26.57 10.99
N LYS A 116 4.83 -26.31 9.87
CA LYS A 116 4.05 -27.32 9.18
C LYS A 116 4.94 -28.39 8.53
N ALA A 117 6.07 -27.99 7.95
CA ALA A 117 7.04 -28.91 7.37
C ALA A 117 7.67 -29.84 8.43
N GLU A 118 7.99 -29.31 9.61
CA GLU A 118 8.48 -30.08 10.73
C GLU A 118 7.46 -31.12 11.23
N LEU A 119 6.19 -30.71 11.37
CA LEU A 119 5.11 -31.62 11.74
C LEU A 119 4.89 -32.74 10.70
N VAL A 120 4.99 -32.40 9.42
CA VAL A 120 4.90 -33.39 8.33
C VAL A 120 6.10 -34.34 8.35
N ALA A 121 7.31 -33.81 8.62
CA ALA A 121 8.51 -34.63 8.74
C ALA A 121 8.44 -35.59 9.93
N GLN A 122 7.96 -35.14 11.09
CA GLN A 122 7.75 -35.96 12.27
C GLN A 122 6.73 -37.08 11.99
N LYS A 123 5.59 -36.77 11.39
CA LYS A 123 4.58 -37.77 11.03
C LYS A 123 5.08 -38.79 10.01
N LYS A 124 5.90 -38.36 9.05
CA LYS A 124 6.52 -39.28 8.08
C LYS A 124 7.55 -40.21 8.79
N ALA A 125 8.32 -39.66 9.72
CA ALA A 125 9.28 -40.46 10.50
C ALA A 125 8.55 -41.49 11.39
N GLU A 126 7.44 -41.09 12.03
CA GLU A 126 6.62 -42.01 12.84
C GLU A 126 6.00 -43.12 12.00
N LEU A 127 5.47 -42.79 10.82
CA LEU A 127 4.92 -43.78 9.89
C LEU A 127 5.99 -44.75 9.39
N ALA A 128 7.17 -44.23 9.00
CA ALA A 128 8.28 -45.07 8.57
C ALA A 128 8.79 -45.99 9.69
N ALA A 129 8.84 -45.50 10.94
CA ALA A 129 9.19 -46.29 12.11
C ALA A 129 8.13 -47.38 12.40
N ALA A 130 6.85 -47.07 12.27
CA ALA A 130 5.76 -48.01 12.45
C ALA A 130 5.74 -49.10 11.34
N GLU A 131 6.05 -48.73 10.09
CA GLU A 131 6.19 -49.69 8.99
C GLU A 131 7.42 -50.59 9.17
N ALA A 132 8.54 -50.04 9.60
CA ALA A 132 9.75 -50.81 9.92
C ALA A 132 9.53 -51.78 11.09
N ALA A 133 8.79 -51.35 12.11
CA ALA A 133 8.43 -52.24 13.25
C ALA A 133 7.52 -53.38 12.80
N LYS A 134 6.55 -53.14 11.95
CA LYS A 134 5.69 -54.19 11.39
C LYS A 134 6.45 -55.18 10.51
N GLN A 135 7.37 -54.73 9.68
CA GLN A 135 8.22 -55.57 8.85
C GLN A 135 9.18 -56.43 9.72
N ALA A 136 9.68 -55.86 10.81
CA ALA A 136 10.52 -56.60 11.75
C ALA A 136 9.72 -57.68 12.48
N GLU A 137 8.47 -57.41 12.84
CA GLU A 137 7.59 -58.36 13.50
C GLU A 137 7.16 -59.51 12.54
N GLU A 138 6.85 -59.18 11.28
CA GLU A 138 6.57 -60.18 10.23
C GLU A 138 7.79 -61.06 9.94
N ALA A 139 9.00 -60.48 9.82
CA ALA A 139 10.21 -61.24 9.60
C ALA A 139 10.59 -62.11 10.83
N ALA A 140 10.27 -61.69 12.03
CA ALA A 140 10.46 -62.49 13.25
C ALA A 140 9.45 -63.64 13.33
N ALA A 141 8.21 -63.45 12.88
CA ALA A 141 7.20 -64.48 12.82
C ALA A 141 7.55 -65.55 11.75
N GLU A 142 8.02 -65.13 10.57
CA GLU A 142 8.45 -66.03 9.51
C GLU A 142 9.66 -66.88 9.88
N ASN A 143 10.64 -66.30 10.60
CA ASN A 143 11.78 -67.04 11.16
C ASN A 143 11.38 -68.01 12.27
N ALA A 144 10.37 -67.71 13.07
CA ALA A 144 9.85 -68.60 14.12
C ALA A 144 9.08 -69.77 13.51
N GLU A 145 8.36 -69.57 12.43
CA GLU A 145 7.65 -70.62 11.67
C GLU A 145 8.63 -71.58 10.96
N ALA A 146 9.68 -71.04 10.33
CA ALA A 146 10.75 -71.83 9.75
C ALA A 146 11.53 -72.70 10.76
N ALA A 147 11.79 -72.17 11.96
CA ALA A 147 12.47 -72.93 13.03
C ALA A 147 11.60 -74.04 13.62
N THR A 148 10.27 -73.90 13.57
CA THR A 148 9.34 -74.96 14.02
C THR A 148 9.16 -76.07 13.00
N GLU A 149 9.28 -75.75 11.74
CA GLU A 149 9.22 -76.70 10.63
C GLU A 149 10.49 -77.56 10.57
N GLU A 150 11.68 -77.00 10.84
CA GLU A 150 12.94 -77.70 10.89
C GLU A 150 13.01 -78.67 12.10
N ALA A 151 12.41 -78.28 13.24
CA ALA A 151 12.34 -79.12 14.45
C ALA A 151 11.31 -80.26 14.39
N ALA A 152 10.40 -80.29 13.40
CA ALA A 152 9.43 -81.32 13.18
C ALA A 152 9.87 -82.35 12.12
N ALA A 153 11.03 -82.10 11.45
CA ALA A 153 11.58 -82.97 10.41
C ALA A 153 12.71 -83.89 10.88
N GLU A 154 13.10 -83.84 12.20
CA GLU A 154 14.06 -84.73 12.85
C GLU A 154 13.33 -85.73 13.72
#